data_f306c33f103eeab8ec0e38903d1cdac7
#
_entry.id   f306c33f103eeab8ec0e38903d1cdac7
#
_cell.length_a   1.000
_cell.length_b   1.000
_cell.length_c   1.000
_cell.angle_alpha   90.00
_cell.angle_beta   90.00
_cell.angle_gamma   90.00
#
_symmetry.space_group_name_H-M   'P 1'
#
loop_
_entity.id
_entity.type
_entity.pdbx_description
1 polymer ?
#
loop_
_entity_poly.entity_id
_entity_poly.type
_entity_poly.pdbx_seq_one_letter_code
_entity_poly.pdbx_strand_id
1 'polypeptide(L)'
;MKKLLLIGNPSVLGKNLENILKQNYHTDFISAVPKQISSISFNSYNALILDFTLLHKYSLTISKAAKKCSPNIIVLFLCPTNIPEQIILDFYEAGANDHLYSTLSSPALLMKKLDILFTNYHLTTQYEDSHITLNFDSLTAVIDGISTSFTPLEFKLLKLLSLNPNTVLTRQHLLYSLWDRNGNHVEETSLNSMICRIRQRIDTENHHYIITIFISTRKC
;
A
#
# COMPACT_ATOMS: atom_id res chain seq x y z
N MET A 1 -3.52 -15.24 8.73
CA MET A 1 -3.80 -14.14 9.69
C MET A 1 -2.66 -13.14 9.60
N LYS A 2 -2.95 -11.82 9.51
CA LYS A 2 -1.90 -10.78 9.37
C LYS A 2 -1.11 -10.64 10.67
N LYS A 3 0.20 -10.40 10.55
CA LYS A 3 1.11 -10.27 11.68
C LYS A 3 1.47 -8.81 11.94
N LEU A 4 1.29 -8.35 13.16
CA LEU A 4 1.55 -6.98 13.61
C LEU A 4 2.72 -6.95 14.61
N LEU A 5 3.47 -5.85 14.58
CA LEU A 5 4.40 -5.49 15.66
C LEU A 5 3.99 -4.14 16.25
N LEU A 6 3.74 -4.09 17.55
CA LEU A 6 3.57 -2.84 18.28
C LEU A 6 4.83 -2.59 19.12
N ILE A 7 5.50 -1.46 18.89
CA ILE A 7 6.60 -0.99 19.72
C ILE A 7 6.12 0.22 20.49
N GLY A 8 5.82 0.02 21.77
CA GLY A 8 5.24 1.05 22.61
C GLY A 8 4.51 0.49 23.82
N ASN A 9 3.76 1.33 24.49
CA ASN A 9 2.91 0.91 25.59
C ASN A 9 1.71 0.10 25.06
N PRO A 10 1.52 -1.17 25.45
CA PRO A 10 0.37 -1.98 25.02
C PRO A 10 -0.99 -1.39 25.41
N SER A 11 -1.00 -0.47 26.35
CA SER A 11 -2.21 0.22 26.83
C SER A 11 -2.33 1.66 26.31
N VAL A 12 -1.56 2.06 25.31
CA VAL A 12 -1.51 3.44 24.78
C VAL A 12 -2.88 3.97 24.31
N LEU A 13 -3.76 3.11 23.85
CA LEU A 13 -5.16 3.43 23.48
C LEU A 13 -6.19 2.83 24.47
N GLY A 14 -5.77 2.49 25.68
CA GLY A 14 -6.63 1.90 26.72
C GLY A 14 -6.26 0.47 27.10
N LYS A 15 -6.74 0.03 28.26
CA LYS A 15 -6.36 -1.25 28.89
C LYS A 15 -6.64 -2.51 28.04
N ASN A 16 -7.54 -2.42 27.06
CA ASN A 16 -7.96 -3.57 26.26
C ASN A 16 -7.31 -3.66 24.88
N LEU A 17 -6.41 -2.73 24.52
CA LEU A 17 -5.80 -2.71 23.18
C LEU A 17 -5.10 -4.02 22.85
N GLU A 18 -4.30 -4.55 23.76
CA GLU A 18 -3.56 -5.79 23.57
C GLU A 18 -4.50 -6.96 23.23
N ASN A 19 -5.57 -7.12 24.02
CA ASN A 19 -6.54 -8.20 23.79
C ASN A 19 -7.26 -8.05 22.46
N ILE A 20 -7.67 -6.83 22.10
CA ILE A 20 -8.35 -6.56 20.83
C ILE A 20 -7.44 -6.86 19.63
N LEU A 21 -6.17 -6.44 19.70
CA LEU A 21 -5.21 -6.72 18.64
C LEU A 21 -4.95 -8.24 18.49
N LYS A 22 -4.76 -8.95 19.61
CA LYS A 22 -4.53 -10.40 19.60
C LYS A 22 -5.71 -11.23 19.12
N GLN A 23 -6.95 -10.74 19.30
CA GLN A 23 -8.15 -11.41 18.78
C GLN A 23 -8.26 -11.35 17.25
N ASN A 24 -7.75 -10.27 16.65
CA ASN A 24 -7.93 -10.01 15.21
C ASN A 24 -6.65 -10.25 14.38
N TYR A 25 -5.47 -10.17 15.02
CA TYR A 25 -4.16 -10.29 14.37
C TYR A 25 -3.21 -11.13 15.21
N HIS A 26 -2.21 -11.70 14.55
CA HIS A 26 -1.06 -12.24 15.26
C HIS A 26 -0.14 -11.09 15.66
N THR A 27 -0.15 -10.69 16.94
CA THR A 27 0.49 -9.45 17.39
C THR A 27 1.60 -9.70 18.38
N ASP A 28 2.80 -9.20 18.04
CA ASP A 28 3.95 -9.14 18.95
C ASP A 28 4.06 -7.73 19.55
N PHE A 29 4.53 -7.65 20.80
CA PHE A 29 4.68 -6.40 21.53
C PHE A 29 6.12 -6.22 22.03
N ILE A 30 6.65 -5.01 21.84
CA ILE A 30 7.90 -4.55 22.44
C ILE A 30 7.58 -3.31 23.28
N SER A 31 7.50 -3.46 24.60
CA SER A 31 7.11 -2.40 25.54
C SER A 31 8.26 -1.51 26.01
N ALA A 32 9.43 -1.59 25.38
CA ALA A 32 10.61 -0.79 25.66
C ALA A 32 11.25 -0.28 24.38
N VAL A 33 12.10 0.73 24.48
CA VAL A 33 12.93 1.19 23.35
C VAL A 33 13.89 0.07 22.96
N PRO A 34 13.86 -0.44 21.72
CA PRO A 34 14.75 -1.50 21.32
C PRO A 34 16.22 -1.06 21.39
N LYS A 35 17.07 -1.85 22.02
CA LYS A 35 18.51 -1.55 22.12
C LYS A 35 19.19 -1.58 20.75
N GLN A 36 18.72 -2.46 19.87
CA GLN A 36 19.22 -2.60 18.49
C GLN A 36 18.05 -2.81 17.53
N ILE A 37 17.91 -1.92 16.57
CA ILE A 37 16.88 -2.03 15.52
C ILE A 37 17.14 -3.25 14.63
N SER A 38 18.41 -3.58 14.39
CA SER A 38 18.82 -4.72 13.57
C SER A 38 18.39 -6.09 14.10
N SER A 39 18.00 -6.18 15.37
CA SER A 39 17.47 -7.41 15.96
C SER A 39 15.99 -7.67 15.59
N ILE A 40 15.32 -6.69 14.97
CA ILE A 40 13.91 -6.80 14.60
C ILE A 40 13.81 -7.29 13.15
N SER A 41 13.19 -8.46 12.94
CA SER A 41 12.92 -9.02 11.62
C SER A 41 11.66 -8.40 11.02
N PHE A 42 11.74 -7.18 10.48
CA PHE A 42 10.59 -6.44 9.93
C PHE A 42 9.87 -7.19 8.80
N ASN A 43 10.59 -7.99 8.00
CA ASN A 43 10.02 -8.79 6.92
C ASN A 43 8.97 -9.82 7.39
N SER A 44 8.93 -10.14 8.66
CA SER A 44 7.95 -11.07 9.24
C SER A 44 6.62 -10.40 9.59
N TYR A 45 6.50 -9.07 9.46
CA TYR A 45 5.32 -8.32 9.84
C TYR A 45 4.65 -7.64 8.65
N ASN A 46 3.32 -7.59 8.69
CA ASN A 46 2.50 -6.87 7.71
C ASN A 46 2.30 -5.39 8.12
N ALA A 47 2.28 -5.11 9.43
CA ALA A 47 2.21 -3.75 9.93
C ALA A 47 3.04 -3.54 11.20
N LEU A 48 3.50 -2.31 11.36
CA LEU A 48 4.27 -1.79 12.48
C LEU A 48 3.51 -0.61 13.10
N ILE A 49 3.24 -0.69 14.39
CA ILE A 49 2.62 0.38 15.15
C ILE A 49 3.68 0.94 16.10
N LEU A 50 3.94 2.24 16.02
CA LEU A 50 4.97 2.94 16.76
C LEU A 50 4.36 3.95 17.73
N ASP A 51 4.58 3.77 19.03
CA ASP A 51 4.18 4.73 20.05
C ASP A 51 5.22 5.84 20.16
N PHE A 52 4.92 7.00 19.60
CA PHE A 52 5.81 8.16 19.66
C PHE A 52 6.03 8.67 21.09
N THR A 53 5.07 8.49 22.00
CA THR A 53 5.20 8.93 23.38
C THR A 53 6.34 8.19 24.09
N LEU A 54 6.52 6.91 23.81
CA LEU A 54 7.62 6.10 24.34
C LEU A 54 8.93 6.31 23.57
N LEU A 55 8.84 6.35 22.23
CA LEU A 55 9.99 6.25 21.34
C LEU A 55 10.57 7.60 20.93
N HIS A 56 9.78 8.68 21.00
CA HIS A 56 10.15 10.01 20.53
C HIS A 56 10.76 9.94 19.09
N LYS A 57 11.79 10.73 18.82
CA LYS A 57 12.46 10.77 17.51
C LYS A 57 13.06 9.42 17.08
N TYR A 58 13.30 8.50 18.01
CA TYR A 58 13.82 7.17 17.67
C TYR A 58 12.82 6.34 16.83
N SER A 59 11.53 6.62 16.98
CA SER A 59 10.48 6.01 16.17
C SER A 59 10.66 6.27 14.65
N LEU A 60 11.16 7.46 14.26
CA LEU A 60 11.47 7.79 12.87
C LEU A 60 12.57 6.88 12.30
N THR A 61 13.61 6.62 13.11
CA THR A 61 14.70 5.72 12.72
C THR A 61 14.19 4.29 12.54
N ILE A 62 13.31 3.83 13.44
CA ILE A 62 12.67 2.50 13.33
C ILE A 62 11.81 2.43 12.08
N SER A 63 11.00 3.44 11.78
CA SER A 63 10.16 3.49 10.59
C SER A 63 11.00 3.40 9.31
N LYS A 64 12.06 4.23 9.19
CA LYS A 64 12.98 4.19 8.03
C LYS A 64 13.66 2.83 7.87
N ALA A 65 14.09 2.21 8.97
CA ALA A 65 14.70 0.88 8.95
C ALA A 65 13.68 -0.19 8.52
N ALA A 66 12.45 -0.13 9.03
CA ALA A 66 11.37 -1.04 8.64
C ALA A 66 11.06 -0.94 7.15
N LYS A 67 10.90 0.28 6.63
CA LYS A 67 10.65 0.52 5.19
C LYS A 67 11.82 0.10 4.29
N LYS A 68 13.05 0.23 4.77
CA LYS A 68 14.23 -0.25 4.03
C LYS A 68 14.26 -1.78 3.93
N CYS A 69 13.90 -2.48 5.02
CA CYS A 69 13.86 -3.95 5.05
C CYS A 69 12.62 -4.52 4.35
N SER A 70 11.46 -3.89 4.55
CA SER A 70 10.18 -4.30 4.01
C SER A 70 9.44 -3.07 3.46
N PRO A 71 9.65 -2.69 2.18
CA PRO A 71 9.06 -1.47 1.61
C PRO A 71 7.55 -1.40 1.74
N ASN A 72 6.92 -2.56 1.77
CA ASN A 72 5.48 -2.72 1.80
C ASN A 72 4.88 -2.82 3.21
N ILE A 73 5.68 -2.82 4.27
CA ILE A 73 5.16 -2.83 5.64
C ILE A 73 4.31 -1.59 5.91
N ILE A 74 3.12 -1.77 6.44
CA ILE A 74 2.29 -0.63 6.88
C ILE A 74 2.88 -0.08 8.17
N VAL A 75 3.13 1.24 8.22
CA VAL A 75 3.63 1.91 9.42
C VAL A 75 2.60 2.93 9.90
N LEU A 76 2.17 2.78 11.16
CA LEU A 76 1.22 3.66 11.81
C LEU A 76 1.83 4.23 13.09
N PHE A 77 1.79 5.57 13.25
CA PHE A 77 2.25 6.22 14.47
C PHE A 77 1.09 6.49 15.41
N LEU A 78 1.32 6.24 16.69
CA LEU A 78 0.47 6.71 17.79
C LEU A 78 1.17 7.88 18.45
N CYS A 79 0.54 9.04 18.52
CA CYS A 79 1.14 10.28 19.01
C CYS A 79 0.18 11.08 19.89
N PRO A 80 0.67 11.97 20.78
CA PRO A 80 -0.18 12.87 21.54
C PRO A 80 -0.78 13.97 20.67
N THR A 81 -1.88 14.60 21.11
CA THR A 81 -2.59 15.65 20.36
C THR A 81 -1.84 16.97 20.27
N ASN A 82 -0.93 17.22 21.18
CA ASN A 82 -0.13 18.46 21.25
C ASN A 82 1.20 18.36 20.51
N ILE A 83 1.34 17.42 19.58
CA ILE A 83 2.56 17.28 18.79
C ILE A 83 2.63 18.38 17.71
N PRO A 84 3.80 19.00 17.48
CA PRO A 84 3.99 19.96 16.41
C PRO A 84 3.73 19.33 15.03
N GLU A 85 3.12 20.09 14.12
CA GLU A 85 2.85 19.64 12.74
C GLU A 85 4.11 19.14 12.03
N GLN A 86 5.24 19.81 12.25
CA GLN A 86 6.52 19.38 11.65
C GLN A 86 6.89 17.94 12.01
N ILE A 87 6.60 17.49 13.22
CA ILE A 87 6.86 16.10 13.61
C ILE A 87 5.91 15.12 12.89
N ILE A 88 4.68 15.56 12.59
CA ILE A 88 3.74 14.76 11.78
C ILE A 88 4.26 14.63 10.34
N LEU A 89 4.78 15.71 9.77
CA LEU A 89 5.44 15.66 8.47
C LEU A 89 6.64 14.72 8.48
N ASP A 90 7.48 14.78 9.53
CA ASP A 90 8.62 13.88 9.71
C ASP A 90 8.18 12.39 9.75
N PHE A 91 6.98 12.08 10.29
CA PHE A 91 6.43 10.70 10.22
C PHE A 91 6.25 10.23 8.78
N TYR A 92 5.63 11.05 7.95
CA TYR A 92 5.39 10.70 6.54
C TYR A 92 6.70 10.63 5.74
N GLU A 93 7.66 11.51 6.02
CA GLU A 93 9.01 11.44 5.44
C GLU A 93 9.79 10.18 5.90
N ALA A 94 9.46 9.68 7.08
CA ALA A 94 10.00 8.41 7.57
C ALA A 94 9.26 7.18 7.00
N GLY A 95 8.26 7.38 6.14
CA GLY A 95 7.51 6.34 5.46
C GLY A 95 6.24 5.88 6.19
N ALA A 96 5.70 6.69 7.11
CA ALA A 96 4.41 6.38 7.72
C ALA A 96 3.29 6.32 6.68
N ASN A 97 2.37 5.39 6.85
CA ASN A 97 1.14 5.31 6.07
C ASN A 97 0.02 6.16 6.69
N ASP A 98 0.05 6.32 8.03
CA ASP A 98 -0.92 7.14 8.75
C ASP A 98 -0.45 7.39 10.19
N HIS A 99 -1.20 8.22 10.94
CA HIS A 99 -1.02 8.44 12.36
C HIS A 99 -2.36 8.49 13.10
N LEU A 100 -2.33 8.30 14.42
CA LEU A 100 -3.48 8.38 15.32
C LEU A 100 -3.10 9.14 16.57
N TYR A 101 -3.97 10.04 17.01
CA TYR A 101 -3.82 10.70 18.30
C TYR A 101 -4.25 9.77 19.42
N SER A 102 -3.30 9.31 20.23
CA SER A 102 -3.53 8.31 21.29
C SER A 102 -4.54 8.75 22.34
N THR A 103 -4.61 10.07 22.63
CA THR A 103 -5.53 10.63 23.62
C THR A 103 -6.97 10.83 23.11
N LEU A 104 -7.17 10.88 21.79
CA LEU A 104 -8.49 11.09 21.15
C LEU A 104 -9.02 9.83 20.47
N SER A 105 -8.22 8.78 20.39
CA SER A 105 -8.56 7.60 19.62
C SER A 105 -8.90 6.41 20.53
N SER A 106 -9.74 5.54 20.02
CA SER A 106 -10.10 4.28 20.67
C SER A 106 -9.43 3.09 19.93
N PRO A 107 -9.34 1.92 20.57
CA PRO A 107 -8.93 0.70 19.88
C PRO A 107 -9.78 0.39 18.65
N ALA A 108 -11.09 0.70 18.66
CA ALA A 108 -11.98 0.50 17.52
C ALA A 108 -11.58 1.38 16.32
N LEU A 109 -11.18 2.63 16.55
CA LEU A 109 -10.68 3.50 15.48
C LEU A 109 -9.35 3.00 14.89
N LEU A 110 -8.44 2.51 15.74
CA LEU A 110 -7.21 1.87 15.28
C LEU A 110 -7.52 0.67 14.39
N MET A 111 -8.43 -0.21 14.82
CA MET A 111 -8.84 -1.38 14.04
C MET A 111 -9.38 -0.98 12.68
N LYS A 112 -10.28 0.02 12.65
CA LYS A 112 -10.85 0.51 11.38
C LYS A 112 -9.80 1.10 10.45
N LYS A 113 -8.82 1.85 10.99
CA LYS A 113 -7.69 2.36 10.19
C LYS A 113 -6.82 1.24 9.66
N LEU A 114 -6.48 0.25 10.47
CA LEU A 114 -5.72 -0.92 10.01
C LEU A 114 -6.46 -1.67 8.90
N ASP A 115 -7.77 -1.86 9.02
CA ASP A 115 -8.56 -2.52 7.97
C ASP A 115 -8.51 -1.75 6.66
N ILE A 116 -8.66 -0.43 6.70
CA ILE A 116 -8.57 0.44 5.51
C ILE A 116 -7.15 0.37 4.90
N LEU A 117 -6.11 0.50 5.74
CA LEU A 117 -4.73 0.43 5.28
C LEU A 117 -4.40 -0.94 4.67
N PHE A 118 -4.85 -2.02 5.29
CA PHE A 118 -4.65 -3.36 4.74
C PHE A 118 -5.42 -3.61 3.45
N THR A 119 -6.63 -3.07 3.33
CA THR A 119 -7.42 -3.16 2.09
C THR A 119 -6.73 -2.40 0.97
N ASN A 120 -6.32 -1.16 1.23
CA ASN A 120 -5.59 -0.36 0.24
C ASN A 120 -4.26 -1.02 -0.14
N TYR A 121 -3.53 -1.59 0.84
CA TYR A 121 -2.30 -2.32 0.59
C TYR A 121 -2.53 -3.54 -0.30
N HIS A 122 -3.58 -4.34 0.00
CA HIS A 122 -3.93 -5.49 -0.83
C HIS A 122 -4.20 -5.08 -2.27
N LEU A 123 -4.99 -4.02 -2.47
CA LEU A 123 -5.25 -3.46 -3.80
C LEU A 123 -3.99 -2.94 -4.50
N THR A 124 -2.98 -2.47 -3.73
CA THR A 124 -1.72 -1.99 -4.33
C THR A 124 -0.73 -3.08 -4.67
N THR A 125 -0.83 -4.25 -4.03
CA THR A 125 0.12 -5.37 -4.21
C THR A 125 -0.41 -6.48 -5.07
N GLN A 126 -1.72 -6.67 -5.11
CA GLN A 126 -2.33 -7.68 -5.97
C GLN A 126 -3.75 -7.26 -6.40
N TYR A 127 -4.17 -7.83 -7.51
CA TYR A 127 -5.53 -7.79 -8.02
C TYR A 127 -6.00 -9.23 -8.21
N GLU A 128 -7.23 -9.52 -7.80
CA GLU A 128 -7.81 -10.85 -7.91
C GLU A 128 -9.31 -10.76 -8.20
N ASP A 129 -9.74 -11.54 -9.17
CA ASP A 129 -11.15 -11.81 -9.44
C ASP A 129 -11.33 -13.31 -9.83
N SER A 130 -12.47 -13.68 -10.41
CA SER A 130 -12.75 -15.07 -10.78
C SER A 130 -11.85 -15.63 -11.88
N HIS A 131 -11.18 -14.81 -12.68
CA HIS A 131 -10.40 -15.20 -13.85
C HIS A 131 -8.93 -14.81 -13.73
N ILE A 132 -8.61 -13.70 -13.05
CA ILE A 132 -7.27 -13.13 -13.01
C ILE A 132 -6.79 -12.97 -11.57
N THR A 133 -5.56 -13.42 -11.34
CA THR A 133 -4.77 -13.06 -10.15
C THR A 133 -3.48 -12.40 -10.61
N LEU A 134 -3.28 -11.13 -10.24
CA LEU A 134 -2.05 -10.37 -10.50
C LEU A 134 -1.35 -10.08 -9.17
N ASN A 135 -0.07 -10.42 -9.07
CA ASN A 135 0.76 -10.01 -7.95
C ASN A 135 1.79 -8.99 -8.45
N PHE A 136 1.64 -7.73 -8.04
CA PHE A 136 2.45 -6.61 -8.51
C PHE A 136 3.83 -6.53 -7.86
N ASP A 137 4.05 -7.20 -6.73
CA ASP A 137 5.34 -7.25 -6.06
C ASP A 137 6.25 -8.32 -6.69
N SER A 138 5.69 -9.50 -6.95
CA SER A 138 6.42 -10.60 -7.58
C SER A 138 6.38 -10.56 -9.11
N LEU A 139 5.60 -9.66 -9.70
CA LEU A 139 5.35 -9.57 -11.15
C LEU A 139 4.86 -10.92 -11.74
N THR A 140 3.98 -11.58 -11.01
CA THR A 140 3.36 -12.84 -11.44
C THR A 140 1.89 -12.64 -11.78
N ALA A 141 1.42 -13.35 -12.79
CA ALA A 141 0.03 -13.34 -13.22
C ALA A 141 -0.45 -14.77 -13.46
N VAL A 142 -1.68 -15.04 -13.03
CA VAL A 142 -2.40 -16.27 -13.34
C VAL A 142 -3.73 -15.86 -13.98
N ILE A 143 -4.04 -16.39 -15.16
CA ILE A 143 -5.26 -16.10 -15.91
C ILE A 143 -5.90 -17.44 -16.22
N ASP A 144 -7.13 -17.66 -15.75
CA ASP A 144 -7.86 -18.91 -15.83
C ASP A 144 -7.02 -20.14 -15.40
N GLY A 145 -6.25 -19.98 -14.32
CA GLY A 145 -5.35 -21.01 -13.78
C GLY A 145 -4.01 -21.17 -14.52
N ILE A 146 -3.78 -20.40 -15.58
CA ILE A 146 -2.55 -20.46 -16.41
C ILE A 146 -1.61 -19.33 -16.02
N SER A 147 -0.37 -19.67 -15.66
CA SER A 147 0.67 -18.67 -15.40
C SER A 147 1.03 -17.91 -16.69
N THR A 148 0.91 -16.60 -16.64
CA THR A 148 1.12 -15.69 -17.77
C THR A 148 2.16 -14.64 -17.39
N SER A 149 3.13 -14.39 -18.29
CA SER A 149 4.18 -13.41 -18.06
C SER A 149 3.85 -12.07 -18.72
N PHE A 150 4.17 -10.97 -18.02
CA PHE A 150 4.10 -9.61 -18.53
C PHE A 150 5.43 -8.90 -18.29
N THR A 151 5.72 -7.90 -19.10
CA THR A 151 6.88 -7.03 -18.83
C THR A 151 6.62 -6.14 -17.60
N PRO A 152 7.68 -5.62 -16.94
CA PRO A 152 7.51 -4.70 -15.81
C PRO A 152 6.63 -3.48 -16.14
N LEU A 153 6.70 -2.98 -17.36
CA LEU A 153 5.91 -1.84 -17.80
C LEU A 153 4.43 -2.21 -18.03
N GLU A 154 4.15 -3.41 -18.54
CA GLU A 154 2.79 -3.96 -18.64
C GLU A 154 2.18 -4.17 -17.27
N PHE A 155 2.94 -4.69 -16.29
CA PHE A 155 2.49 -4.78 -14.90
C PHE A 155 2.23 -3.42 -14.27
N LYS A 156 3.06 -2.41 -14.57
CA LYS A 156 2.84 -1.02 -14.10
C LYS A 156 1.51 -0.46 -14.62
N LEU A 157 1.19 -0.72 -15.90
CA LEU A 157 -0.10 -0.34 -16.48
C LEU A 157 -1.27 -1.10 -15.84
N LEU A 158 -1.18 -2.42 -15.70
CA LEU A 158 -2.20 -3.25 -15.05
C LEU A 158 -2.46 -2.78 -13.62
N LYS A 159 -1.41 -2.50 -12.85
CA LYS A 159 -1.52 -1.94 -11.50
C LYS A 159 -2.24 -0.58 -11.50
N LEU A 160 -1.87 0.32 -12.40
CA LEU A 160 -2.50 1.63 -12.49
C LEU A 160 -4.00 1.53 -12.80
N LEU A 161 -4.38 0.64 -13.70
CA LEU A 161 -5.78 0.40 -14.05
C LEU A 161 -6.55 -0.26 -12.90
N SER A 162 -5.98 -1.28 -12.23
CA SER A 162 -6.62 -1.98 -11.13
C SER A 162 -6.84 -1.10 -9.89
N LEU A 163 -6.00 -0.08 -9.69
CA LEU A 163 -6.16 0.91 -8.62
C LEU A 163 -7.25 1.95 -8.92
N ASN A 164 -7.71 2.03 -10.17
CA ASN A 164 -8.72 2.99 -10.63
C ASN A 164 -9.89 2.28 -11.33
N PRO A 165 -10.57 1.32 -10.65
CA PRO A 165 -11.67 0.59 -11.26
C PRO A 165 -12.81 1.54 -11.63
N ASN A 166 -13.45 1.30 -12.78
CA ASN A 166 -14.57 2.10 -13.28
C ASN A 166 -14.27 3.60 -13.48
N THR A 167 -12.99 3.96 -13.53
CA THR A 167 -12.54 5.34 -13.74
C THR A 167 -11.93 5.50 -15.12
N VAL A 168 -12.32 6.56 -15.84
CA VAL A 168 -11.74 6.88 -17.14
C VAL A 168 -10.37 7.54 -16.93
N LEU A 169 -9.31 6.85 -17.31
CA LEU A 169 -7.95 7.40 -17.31
C LEU A 169 -7.63 7.93 -18.71
N THR A 170 -7.20 9.20 -18.79
CA THR A 170 -6.82 9.79 -20.07
C THR A 170 -5.51 9.20 -20.58
N ARG A 171 -5.33 9.14 -21.91
CA ARG A 171 -4.06 8.69 -22.52
C ARG A 171 -2.87 9.49 -22.01
N GLN A 172 -3.02 10.80 -21.88
CA GLN A 172 -1.97 11.68 -21.36
C GLN A 172 -1.58 11.32 -19.93
N HIS A 173 -2.57 11.02 -19.06
CA HIS A 173 -2.31 10.55 -17.71
C HIS A 173 -1.57 9.22 -17.68
N LEU A 174 -1.96 8.27 -18.53
CA LEU A 174 -1.29 6.97 -18.64
C LEU A 174 0.15 7.13 -19.13
N LEU A 175 0.38 7.91 -20.19
CA LEU A 175 1.73 8.19 -20.71
C LEU A 175 2.63 8.81 -19.63
N TYR A 176 2.13 9.84 -18.94
CA TYR A 176 2.86 10.48 -17.86
C TYR A 176 3.21 9.52 -16.72
N SER A 177 2.24 8.68 -16.31
CA SER A 177 2.43 7.74 -15.20
C SER A 177 3.36 6.58 -15.53
N LEU A 178 3.40 6.13 -16.79
CA LEU A 178 4.19 4.95 -17.20
C LEU A 178 5.64 5.29 -17.56
N TRP A 179 5.87 6.38 -18.31
CA TRP A 179 7.19 6.70 -18.88
C TRP A 179 7.92 7.85 -18.21
N ASP A 180 7.25 8.51 -17.24
CA ASP A 180 7.85 9.44 -16.28
C ASP A 180 8.66 10.65 -16.77
N ARG A 181 8.77 11.57 -15.88
CA ARG A 181 9.49 12.80 -15.54
C ARG A 181 10.79 13.14 -16.32
N ASN A 182 11.36 12.24 -17.11
CA ASN A 182 12.64 12.45 -17.79
C ASN A 182 12.51 12.90 -19.25
N GLY A 183 11.33 13.36 -19.69
CA GLY A 183 11.19 14.07 -20.99
C GLY A 183 11.38 13.22 -22.25
N ASN A 184 11.41 11.91 -22.14
CA ASN A 184 11.40 11.05 -23.32
C ASN A 184 9.99 11.07 -23.94
N HIS A 185 9.85 11.72 -25.09
CA HIS A 185 8.64 11.68 -25.90
C HIS A 185 8.37 10.23 -26.36
N VAL A 186 7.58 9.52 -25.55
CA VAL A 186 7.08 8.20 -25.97
C VAL A 186 5.82 8.42 -26.80
N GLU A 187 5.82 7.89 -28.01
CA GLU A 187 4.70 8.01 -28.94
C GLU A 187 3.47 7.26 -28.39
N GLU A 188 2.29 7.81 -28.62
CA GLU A 188 1.01 7.16 -28.28
C GLU A 188 0.85 5.75 -28.87
N THR A 189 1.55 5.46 -29.97
CA THR A 189 1.63 4.15 -30.61
C THR A 189 2.15 3.07 -29.68
N SER A 190 3.12 3.42 -28.78
CA SER A 190 3.68 2.49 -27.78
C SER A 190 2.65 2.07 -26.73
N LEU A 191 1.83 3.03 -26.25
CA LEU A 191 0.75 2.74 -25.31
C LEU A 191 -0.34 1.87 -25.96
N ASN A 192 -0.74 2.18 -27.20
CA ASN A 192 -1.75 1.39 -27.92
C ASN A 192 -1.28 -0.05 -28.14
N SER A 193 -0.03 -0.23 -28.57
CA SER A 193 0.56 -1.56 -28.76
C SER A 193 0.62 -2.36 -27.46
N MET A 194 0.95 -1.69 -26.34
CA MET A 194 0.96 -2.31 -25.02
C MET A 194 -0.44 -2.75 -24.59
N ILE A 195 -1.43 -1.87 -24.71
CA ILE A 195 -2.83 -2.19 -24.38
C ILE A 195 -3.33 -3.37 -25.24
N CYS A 196 -3.01 -3.38 -26.53
CA CYS A 196 -3.38 -4.47 -27.40
C CYS A 196 -2.79 -5.81 -26.95
N ARG A 197 -1.48 -5.86 -26.64
CA ARG A 197 -0.82 -7.07 -26.12
C ARG A 197 -1.38 -7.55 -24.79
N ILE A 198 -1.72 -6.63 -23.89
CA ILE A 198 -2.33 -6.98 -22.61
C ILE A 198 -3.71 -7.59 -22.85
N ARG A 199 -4.56 -6.94 -23.63
CA ARG A 199 -5.90 -7.45 -23.98
C ARG A 199 -5.86 -8.85 -24.54
N GLN A 200 -4.95 -9.14 -25.47
CA GLN A 200 -4.79 -10.47 -26.06
C GLN A 200 -4.50 -11.58 -25.03
N ARG A 201 -4.02 -11.21 -23.85
CA ARG A 201 -3.67 -12.15 -22.79
C ARG A 201 -4.71 -12.24 -21.69
N ILE A 202 -5.45 -11.15 -21.41
CA ILE A 202 -6.37 -11.08 -20.27
C ILE A 202 -7.85 -11.11 -20.67
N ASP A 203 -8.20 -10.63 -21.88
CA ASP A 203 -9.59 -10.62 -22.33
C ASP A 203 -10.02 -12.05 -22.73
N THR A 204 -11.24 -12.38 -22.37
CA THR A 204 -11.93 -13.62 -22.77
C THR A 204 -13.07 -13.29 -23.75
N GLU A 205 -13.71 -14.30 -24.35
CA GLU A 205 -14.85 -14.09 -25.23
C GLU A 205 -16.01 -13.31 -24.58
N ASN A 206 -16.14 -13.46 -23.26
CA ASN A 206 -17.26 -12.90 -22.48
C ASN A 206 -16.85 -11.77 -21.54
N HIS A 207 -15.55 -11.45 -21.40
CA HIS A 207 -15.09 -10.45 -20.45
C HIS A 207 -13.93 -9.61 -20.97
N HIS A 208 -14.12 -8.29 -21.00
CA HIS A 208 -13.12 -7.30 -21.40
C HIS A 208 -12.70 -6.45 -20.20
N TYR A 209 -11.44 -6.57 -19.79
CA TYR A 209 -10.90 -5.87 -18.63
C TYR A 209 -10.55 -4.41 -18.90
N ILE A 210 -10.07 -4.13 -20.10
CA ILE A 210 -9.64 -2.78 -20.50
C ILE A 210 -10.56 -2.27 -21.60
N ILE A 211 -11.38 -1.27 -21.30
CA ILE A 211 -12.32 -0.67 -22.24
C ILE A 211 -11.77 0.68 -22.72
N THR A 212 -11.81 0.91 -24.03
CA THR A 212 -11.47 2.22 -24.60
C THR A 212 -12.75 3.02 -24.81
N ILE A 213 -12.82 4.21 -24.19
CA ILE A 213 -13.94 5.14 -24.34
C ILE A 213 -13.53 6.27 -25.27
N PHE A 214 -14.29 6.48 -26.36
CA PHE A 214 -14.13 7.61 -27.26
C PHE A 214 -15.07 8.73 -26.82
N ILE A 215 -14.48 9.82 -26.31
CA ILE A 215 -15.24 11.03 -25.98
C ILE A 215 -15.29 11.88 -27.23
N SER A 216 -16.44 11.92 -27.92
CA SER A 216 -16.68 12.86 -29.02
C SER A 216 -16.92 14.25 -28.45
N THR A 217 -15.93 15.12 -28.52
CA THR A 217 -16.15 16.56 -28.29
C THR A 217 -16.82 17.11 -29.52
N ARG A 218 -18.16 17.19 -29.56
CA ARG A 218 -18.82 18.08 -30.50
C ARG A 218 -18.34 19.50 -30.18
N LYS A 219 -17.55 20.07 -31.09
CA LYS A 219 -17.35 21.52 -31.08
C LYS A 219 -18.72 22.15 -31.43
N CYS A 220 -19.31 22.85 -30.45
CA CYS A 220 -20.36 23.82 -30.72
C CYS A 220 -19.77 25.01 -31.44
#